data_67f3331ee526fc6c585167bdeb553ead
#
_entry.id   67f3331ee526fc6c585167bdeb553ead
#
_cell.length_a   1.000
_cell.length_b   1.000
_cell.length_c   1.000
_cell.angle_alpha   90.00
_cell.angle_beta   90.00
_cell.angle_gamma   90.00
#
_symmetry.space_group_name_H-M   'P 1'
#
loop_
_entity.id
_entity.type
_entity.pdbx_description
1 polymer ?
#
loop_
_entity_poly.entity_id
_entity_poly.type
_entity_poly.pdbx_seq_one_letter_code
_entity_poly.pdbx_strand_id
1 'polypeptide(L)'
;PAPAQAGRAPGPPDGGWGWVVVFGAFVSIGFAYAFPKGLAIFFKEIQDFFGTSYSEIAWVSSIMLATTYGAGPISSILVNRYGSRPVVMFGGLLCGVGMISAAFCTSILQLYICVGFITGFGLALNLQPSVIIIGKYFLKRRPIANGLAMAGSPVMLCTLAPLNQFLFDNFGWRGSFLILGAILLNCCVAGALFRPIGAATAPAQTQGTEEGKDALKVKIIEDGKGKSSPPNVPMESTTEEEEGKDCFEKVNQYLDFSLFKHRGFLIYLFGNVLMFLGFFAPIVFLAPYAKHTGIDEYSAAFLLSILAIVDMVARPATGIIANSRWVRPRIQYFFSFAIAFNGTCHLLCPLASSYSGLVVYSVFYGLAFGMVCALLFETLMDLVGAARFTSAVGLVTIAECCTILLGPPIGGILIDTFGDYKYMFIKCGAVMVLAGTFLFIMNYYNYRVLAKEEKERRRKEEDPKSVRTENEGRNNWKKDSAQDGPELEPLREKEGVKKEMNGT
;
A
#
# COMPACT_ATOMS: atom_id res chain seq x y z
N PRO A 1 -11.17 -48.03 12.19
CA PRO A 1 -11.33 -46.60 12.46
C PRO A 1 -10.24 -45.84 11.76
N ALA A 2 -10.65 -45.01 10.75
CA ALA A 2 -9.75 -44.17 10.01
C ALA A 2 -9.23 -43.06 10.93
N PRO A 3 -7.96 -42.58 10.78
CA PRO A 3 -7.44 -41.53 11.60
C PRO A 3 -8.16 -40.19 11.28
N ALA A 4 -8.59 -39.51 12.33
CA ALA A 4 -9.22 -38.21 12.25
C ALA A 4 -8.32 -37.25 11.47
N GLN A 5 -8.81 -36.70 10.37
CA GLN A 5 -8.14 -35.64 9.59
C GLN A 5 -7.97 -34.43 10.51
N ALA A 6 -6.72 -34.13 10.86
CA ALA A 6 -6.34 -32.91 11.56
C ALA A 6 -6.93 -31.71 10.82
N GLY A 7 -7.70 -30.91 11.54
CA GLY A 7 -8.52 -29.83 10.99
C GLY A 7 -7.72 -28.84 10.15
N ARG A 8 -7.92 -28.90 8.85
CA ARG A 8 -7.52 -27.87 7.92
C ARG A 8 -8.29 -26.61 8.30
N ALA A 9 -7.59 -25.53 8.66
CA ALA A 9 -8.23 -24.25 8.92
C ALA A 9 -9.24 -23.92 7.79
N PRO A 10 -10.48 -23.52 8.12
CA PRO A 10 -11.49 -23.24 7.11
C PRO A 10 -10.96 -22.19 6.15
N GLY A 11 -10.97 -22.51 4.85
CA GLY A 11 -10.54 -21.60 3.80
C GLY A 11 -11.43 -20.35 3.75
N PRO A 12 -11.03 -19.30 2.99
CA PRO A 12 -11.82 -18.07 2.86
C PRO A 12 -13.27 -18.38 2.49
N PRO A 13 -14.27 -17.73 3.16
CA PRO A 13 -15.69 -18.07 2.96
C PRO A 13 -16.25 -17.71 1.58
N ASP A 14 -15.56 -16.84 0.77
CA ASP A 14 -15.93 -16.41 -0.60
C ASP A 14 -17.41 -15.96 -0.77
N GLY A 15 -18.06 -15.51 0.30
CA GLY A 15 -19.48 -15.11 0.29
C GLY A 15 -20.05 -14.84 1.69
N GLY A 16 -21.37 -14.87 1.80
CA GLY A 16 -22.08 -14.66 3.06
C GLY A 16 -21.74 -13.31 3.72
N TRP A 17 -21.30 -13.33 4.97
CA TRP A 17 -20.90 -12.14 5.72
C TRP A 17 -19.75 -11.35 5.07
N GLY A 18 -18.97 -11.98 4.17
CA GLY A 18 -17.91 -11.30 3.42
C GLY A 18 -18.43 -10.09 2.64
N TRP A 19 -19.65 -10.12 2.11
CA TRP A 19 -20.23 -8.96 1.41
C TRP A 19 -20.55 -7.80 2.35
N VAL A 20 -20.93 -8.07 3.59
CA VAL A 20 -21.09 -7.04 4.64
C VAL A 20 -19.73 -6.41 4.98
N VAL A 21 -18.68 -7.21 5.02
CA VAL A 21 -17.29 -6.73 5.19
C VAL A 21 -16.88 -5.86 4.01
N VAL A 22 -17.24 -6.21 2.77
CA VAL A 22 -17.00 -5.38 1.58
C VAL A 22 -17.72 -4.04 1.69
N PHE A 23 -18.95 -4.00 2.18
CA PHE A 23 -19.66 -2.74 2.43
C PHE A 23 -18.97 -1.89 3.49
N GLY A 24 -18.54 -2.47 4.61
CA GLY A 24 -17.73 -1.75 5.61
C GLY A 24 -16.42 -1.22 5.03
N ALA A 25 -15.74 -2.03 4.20
CA ALA A 25 -14.51 -1.61 3.51
C ALA A 25 -14.78 -0.50 2.48
N PHE A 26 -15.90 -0.56 1.75
CA PHE A 26 -16.35 0.50 0.84
C PHE A 26 -16.48 1.85 1.55
N VAL A 27 -17.08 1.87 2.73
CA VAL A 27 -17.22 3.09 3.54
C VAL A 27 -15.86 3.59 4.04
N SER A 28 -15.05 2.72 4.64
CA SER A 28 -13.75 3.09 5.21
C SER A 28 -12.75 3.55 4.14
N ILE A 29 -12.65 2.84 3.03
CA ILE A 29 -11.79 3.20 1.88
C ILE A 29 -12.32 4.47 1.20
N GLY A 30 -13.66 4.58 1.13
CA GLY A 30 -14.33 5.75 0.59
C GLY A 30 -13.90 7.03 1.29
N PHE A 31 -14.02 7.08 2.61
CA PHE A 31 -13.58 8.23 3.38
C PHE A 31 -12.08 8.46 3.32
N ALA A 32 -11.27 7.41 3.37
CA ALA A 32 -9.82 7.54 3.36
C ALA A 32 -9.27 8.24 2.10
N TYR A 33 -9.87 8.00 0.95
CA TYR A 33 -9.43 8.61 -0.30
C TYR A 33 -10.19 9.88 -0.70
N ALA A 34 -11.50 9.99 -0.34
CA ALA A 34 -12.30 11.13 -0.74
C ALA A 34 -12.09 12.33 0.18
N PHE A 35 -11.88 12.10 1.47
CA PHE A 35 -11.84 13.14 2.49
C PHE A 35 -10.71 14.15 2.27
N PRO A 36 -9.44 13.76 2.02
CA PRO A 36 -8.36 14.71 1.76
C PRO A 36 -8.61 15.63 0.56
N LYS A 37 -9.35 15.12 -0.44
CA LYS A 37 -9.69 15.88 -1.65
C LYS A 37 -10.88 16.82 -1.40
N GLY A 38 -11.83 16.41 -0.59
CA GLY A 38 -13.03 17.19 -0.27
C GLY A 38 -12.76 18.42 0.59
N LEU A 39 -11.65 18.47 1.33
CA LEU A 39 -11.28 19.60 2.18
C LEU A 39 -10.86 20.85 1.41
N ALA A 40 -10.51 20.73 0.15
CA ALA A 40 -10.07 21.88 -0.67
C ALA A 40 -11.13 23.00 -0.76
N ILE A 41 -12.41 22.69 -0.59
CA ILE A 41 -13.52 23.65 -0.58
C ILE A 41 -13.34 24.71 0.53
N PHE A 42 -12.81 24.31 1.68
CA PHE A 42 -12.65 25.18 2.85
C PHE A 42 -11.36 26.04 2.81
N PHE A 43 -10.46 25.80 1.88
CA PHE A 43 -9.14 26.40 1.88
C PHE A 43 -9.16 27.92 1.82
N LYS A 44 -10.02 28.49 0.99
CA LYS A 44 -10.10 29.95 0.84
C LYS A 44 -10.53 30.64 2.14
N GLU A 45 -11.58 30.15 2.78
CA GLU A 45 -12.07 30.75 4.03
C GLU A 45 -11.08 30.58 5.19
N ILE A 46 -10.44 29.41 5.27
CA ILE A 46 -9.39 29.16 6.27
C ILE A 46 -8.19 30.09 6.03
N GLN A 47 -7.83 30.32 4.75
CA GLN A 47 -6.80 31.28 4.36
C GLN A 47 -7.14 32.69 4.81
N ASP A 48 -8.34 33.15 4.51
CA ASP A 48 -8.82 34.49 4.90
C ASP A 48 -8.90 34.65 6.43
N PHE A 49 -9.30 33.58 7.15
CA PHE A 49 -9.41 33.60 8.60
C PHE A 49 -8.06 33.67 9.31
N PHE A 50 -7.05 32.92 8.85
CA PHE A 50 -5.71 32.90 9.47
C PHE A 50 -4.74 33.92 8.86
N GLY A 51 -5.09 34.58 7.75
CA GLY A 51 -4.22 35.52 7.05
C GLY A 51 -2.96 34.85 6.46
N THR A 52 -3.06 33.57 6.07
CA THR A 52 -1.95 32.75 5.61
C THR A 52 -1.92 32.66 4.09
N SER A 53 -0.80 32.17 3.52
CA SER A 53 -0.69 31.91 2.08
C SER A 53 -1.46 30.67 1.65
N TYR A 54 -1.84 30.58 0.37
CA TYR A 54 -2.46 29.38 -0.19
C TYR A 54 -1.58 28.14 -0.04
N SER A 55 -0.29 28.32 -0.17
CA SER A 55 0.71 27.27 0.01
C SER A 55 0.71 26.69 1.42
N GLU A 56 0.57 27.52 2.46
CA GLU A 56 0.50 27.08 3.86
C GLU A 56 -0.75 26.24 4.11
N ILE A 57 -1.88 26.61 3.56
CA ILE A 57 -3.11 25.82 3.69
C ILE A 57 -3.03 24.49 2.91
N ALA A 58 -2.41 24.49 1.73
CA ALA A 58 -2.22 23.28 0.96
C ALA A 58 -1.39 22.21 1.71
N TRP A 59 -0.51 22.64 2.63
CA TRP A 59 0.21 21.70 3.51
C TRP A 59 -0.70 20.86 4.39
N VAL A 60 -1.90 21.32 4.76
CA VAL A 60 -2.86 20.54 5.56
C VAL A 60 -3.21 19.23 4.86
N SER A 61 -3.62 19.30 3.60
CA SER A 61 -3.95 18.10 2.82
C SER A 61 -2.73 17.27 2.45
N SER A 62 -1.58 17.90 2.21
CA SER A 62 -0.33 17.20 1.92
C SER A 62 0.16 16.39 3.12
N ILE A 63 0.13 16.96 4.33
CA ILE A 63 0.46 16.24 5.58
C ILE A 63 -0.52 15.10 5.81
N MET A 64 -1.82 15.32 5.57
CA MET A 64 -2.84 14.28 5.73
C MET A 64 -2.59 13.10 4.80
N LEU A 65 -2.33 13.35 3.51
CA LEU A 65 -2.01 12.30 2.54
C LEU A 65 -0.70 11.58 2.91
N ALA A 66 0.36 12.32 3.21
CA ALA A 66 1.64 11.75 3.60
C ALA A 66 1.51 10.87 4.85
N THR A 67 0.74 11.31 5.86
CA THR A 67 0.48 10.52 7.07
C THR A 67 -0.35 9.27 6.76
N THR A 68 -1.36 9.40 5.88
CA THR A 68 -2.23 8.27 5.49
C THR A 68 -1.43 7.14 4.84
N TYR A 69 -0.48 7.46 3.98
CA TYR A 69 0.37 6.46 3.34
C TYR A 69 1.57 6.07 4.20
N GLY A 70 2.23 7.04 4.84
CA GLY A 70 3.42 6.83 5.65
C GLY A 70 3.18 6.01 6.92
N ALA A 71 1.97 6.06 7.51
CA ALA A 71 1.59 5.23 8.64
C ALA A 71 1.28 3.76 8.29
N GLY A 72 1.51 3.38 7.04
CA GLY A 72 1.28 2.04 6.52
C GLY A 72 1.89 0.90 7.33
N PRO A 73 3.17 0.90 7.58
CA PRO A 73 3.82 -0.13 8.38
C PRO A 73 3.23 -0.24 9.79
N ILE A 74 2.92 0.89 10.43
CA ILE A 74 2.31 0.93 11.77
C ILE A 74 0.93 0.28 11.73
N SER A 75 0.10 0.64 10.75
CA SER A 75 -1.21 0.03 10.55
C SER A 75 -1.11 -1.48 10.34
N SER A 76 -0.14 -1.94 9.53
CA SER A 76 0.09 -3.37 9.28
C SER A 76 0.50 -4.13 10.53
N ILE A 77 1.39 -3.56 11.35
CA ILE A 77 1.80 -4.13 12.65
C ILE A 77 0.58 -4.26 13.57
N LEU A 78 -0.23 -3.19 13.69
CA LEU A 78 -1.42 -3.19 14.53
C LEU A 78 -2.46 -4.24 14.06
N VAL A 79 -2.64 -4.39 12.74
CA VAL A 79 -3.54 -5.41 12.16
C VAL A 79 -3.03 -6.83 12.44
N ASN A 80 -1.74 -7.06 12.36
CA ASN A 80 -1.16 -8.37 12.65
C ASN A 80 -1.27 -8.72 14.14
N ARG A 81 -1.18 -7.72 15.02
CA ARG A 81 -1.24 -7.92 16.48
C ARG A 81 -2.67 -8.00 17.02
N TYR A 82 -3.54 -7.11 16.59
CA TYR A 82 -4.89 -6.93 17.17
C TYR A 82 -6.02 -7.34 16.21
N GLY A 83 -5.73 -7.53 14.92
CA GLY A 83 -6.73 -7.78 13.89
C GLY A 83 -7.31 -6.50 13.29
N SER A 84 -8.02 -6.63 12.16
CA SER A 84 -8.54 -5.48 11.40
C SER A 84 -9.67 -4.74 12.10
N ARG A 85 -10.55 -5.42 12.86
CA ARG A 85 -11.73 -4.83 13.50
C ARG A 85 -11.40 -3.71 14.48
N PRO A 86 -10.63 -3.95 15.57
CA PRO A 86 -10.32 -2.91 16.55
C PRO A 86 -9.47 -1.78 15.96
N VAL A 87 -8.61 -2.07 14.98
CA VAL A 87 -7.75 -1.08 14.33
C VAL A 87 -8.58 -0.08 13.54
N VAL A 88 -9.57 -0.53 12.75
CA VAL A 88 -10.48 0.36 12.01
C VAL A 88 -11.37 1.18 12.95
N MET A 89 -11.88 0.56 14.01
CA MET A 89 -12.70 1.30 15.01
C MET A 89 -11.88 2.41 15.69
N PHE A 90 -10.65 2.11 16.08
CA PHE A 90 -9.74 3.10 16.67
C PHE A 90 -9.38 4.20 15.65
N GLY A 91 -9.12 3.82 14.38
CA GLY A 91 -8.87 4.76 13.29
C GLY A 91 -10.05 5.71 13.06
N GLY A 92 -11.29 5.19 13.04
CA GLY A 92 -12.51 5.99 12.91
C GLY A 92 -12.69 6.97 14.05
N LEU A 93 -12.41 6.55 15.30
CA LEU A 93 -12.42 7.41 16.46
C LEU A 93 -11.39 8.55 16.34
N LEU A 94 -10.16 8.23 15.95
CA LEU A 94 -9.11 9.21 15.71
C LEU A 94 -9.50 10.24 14.65
N CYS A 95 -10.08 9.81 13.53
CA CYS A 95 -10.55 10.71 12.48
C CYS A 95 -11.62 11.67 13.02
N GLY A 96 -12.61 11.15 13.75
CA GLY A 96 -13.67 11.96 14.34
C GLY A 96 -13.13 12.97 15.34
N VAL A 97 -12.30 12.54 16.28
CA VAL A 97 -11.67 13.41 17.30
C VAL A 97 -10.78 14.45 16.63
N GLY A 98 -9.96 14.07 15.64
CA GLY A 98 -9.09 15.01 14.92
C GLY A 98 -9.87 16.13 14.25
N MET A 99 -10.95 15.81 13.54
CA MET A 99 -11.80 16.81 12.89
C MET A 99 -12.61 17.66 13.87
N ILE A 100 -13.15 17.07 14.91
CA ILE A 100 -13.87 17.82 15.96
C ILE A 100 -12.91 18.78 16.65
N SER A 101 -11.70 18.34 16.99
CA SER A 101 -10.66 19.20 17.58
C SER A 101 -10.25 20.33 16.63
N ALA A 102 -10.22 20.09 15.33
CA ALA A 102 -9.89 21.08 14.31
C ALA A 102 -10.85 22.26 14.28
N ALA A 103 -12.14 22.06 14.63
CA ALA A 103 -13.12 23.13 14.72
C ALA A 103 -12.78 24.19 15.79
N PHE A 104 -11.99 23.83 16.80
CA PHE A 104 -11.56 24.72 17.88
C PHE A 104 -10.16 25.31 17.69
N CYS A 105 -9.51 25.00 16.58
CA CYS A 105 -8.16 25.52 16.29
C CYS A 105 -8.14 27.03 16.12
N THR A 106 -7.09 27.66 16.69
CA THR A 106 -6.82 29.09 16.63
C THR A 106 -5.56 29.43 15.85
N SER A 107 -4.78 28.43 15.44
CA SER A 107 -3.59 28.59 14.59
C SER A 107 -3.52 27.53 13.51
N ILE A 108 -2.82 27.86 12.40
CA ILE A 108 -2.59 26.94 11.27
C ILE A 108 -1.80 25.69 11.69
N LEU A 109 -0.86 25.84 12.66
CA LEU A 109 -0.07 24.73 13.18
C LEU A 109 -0.96 23.69 13.89
N GLN A 110 -1.99 24.14 14.65
CA GLN A 110 -2.95 23.25 15.25
C GLN A 110 -3.76 22.48 14.19
N LEU A 111 -4.09 23.13 13.06
CA LEU A 111 -4.74 22.47 11.92
C LEU A 111 -3.84 21.40 11.30
N TYR A 112 -2.54 21.65 11.16
CA TYR A 112 -1.59 20.64 10.68
C TYR A 112 -1.57 19.40 11.58
N ILE A 113 -1.67 19.59 12.90
CA ILE A 113 -1.69 18.48 13.86
C ILE A 113 -3.05 17.78 13.84
N CYS A 114 -4.15 18.52 13.97
CA CYS A 114 -5.48 17.92 14.11
C CYS A 114 -5.99 17.29 12.80
N VAL A 115 -5.95 18.06 11.70
CA VAL A 115 -6.44 17.60 10.40
C VAL A 115 -5.35 16.80 9.66
N GLY A 116 -4.14 17.35 9.59
CA GLY A 116 -3.05 16.72 8.86
C GLY A 116 -2.60 15.42 9.51
N PHE A 117 -2.14 15.46 10.74
CA PHE A 117 -1.53 14.30 11.39
C PHE A 117 -2.56 13.36 12.03
N ILE A 118 -3.41 13.83 12.96
CA ILE A 118 -4.31 12.96 13.72
C ILE A 118 -5.37 12.34 12.80
N THR A 119 -6.03 13.14 11.99
CA THR A 119 -7.03 12.63 11.03
C THR A 119 -6.37 11.78 9.96
N GLY A 120 -5.21 12.18 9.41
CA GLY A 120 -4.47 11.40 8.42
C GLY A 120 -4.03 10.03 8.97
N PHE A 121 -3.54 9.97 10.21
CA PHE A 121 -3.20 8.71 10.87
C PHE A 121 -4.43 7.82 11.07
N GLY A 122 -5.56 8.41 11.49
CA GLY A 122 -6.83 7.69 11.57
C GLY A 122 -7.29 7.13 10.23
N LEU A 123 -7.14 7.89 9.12
CA LEU A 123 -7.45 7.42 7.77
C LEU A 123 -6.54 6.26 7.32
N ALA A 124 -5.26 6.26 7.70
CA ALA A 124 -4.36 5.12 7.47
C ALA A 124 -4.87 3.85 8.15
N LEU A 125 -5.31 3.97 9.41
CA LEU A 125 -5.88 2.87 10.18
C LEU A 125 -7.27 2.43 9.67
N ASN A 126 -7.92 3.19 8.81
CA ASN A 126 -9.14 2.79 8.11
C ASN A 126 -8.84 2.14 6.75
N LEU A 127 -7.92 2.69 5.97
CA LEU A 127 -7.63 2.26 4.61
C LEU A 127 -7.04 0.85 4.58
N GLN A 128 -5.91 0.65 5.25
CA GLN A 128 -5.12 -0.57 5.10
C GLN A 128 -5.79 -1.81 5.68
N PRO A 129 -6.35 -1.79 6.92
CA PRO A 129 -7.06 -2.95 7.44
C PRO A 129 -8.26 -3.35 6.60
N SER A 130 -8.92 -2.38 5.95
CA SER A 130 -10.06 -2.63 5.05
C SER A 130 -9.65 -3.39 3.79
N VAL A 131 -8.52 -3.07 3.20
CA VAL A 131 -7.94 -3.82 2.07
C VAL A 131 -7.49 -5.22 2.51
N ILE A 132 -6.83 -5.31 3.67
CA ILE A 132 -6.30 -6.56 4.19
C ILE A 132 -7.43 -7.56 4.50
N ILE A 133 -8.53 -7.10 5.09
CA ILE A 133 -9.61 -8.00 5.48
C ILE A 133 -10.35 -8.58 4.26
N ILE A 134 -10.49 -7.83 3.17
CA ILE A 134 -11.06 -8.33 1.91
C ILE A 134 -10.22 -9.50 1.40
N GLY A 135 -8.89 -9.37 1.42
CA GLY A 135 -7.98 -10.43 1.02
C GLY A 135 -8.08 -11.70 1.87
N LYS A 136 -8.47 -11.58 3.15
CA LYS A 136 -8.70 -12.72 4.04
C LYS A 136 -10.06 -13.40 3.80
N TYR A 137 -11.10 -12.65 3.43
CA TYR A 137 -12.46 -13.17 3.22
C TYR A 137 -12.70 -13.79 1.85
N PHE A 138 -11.99 -13.30 0.82
CA PHE A 138 -12.21 -13.71 -0.57
C PHE A 138 -10.96 -14.29 -1.21
N LEU A 139 -11.13 -15.42 -1.90
CA LEU A 139 -10.11 -16.05 -2.73
C LEU A 139 -10.55 -16.07 -4.20
N LYS A 140 -11.72 -16.67 -4.48
CA LYS A 140 -12.24 -16.80 -5.86
C LYS A 140 -12.80 -15.50 -6.41
N ARG A 141 -13.52 -14.73 -5.58
CA ARG A 141 -14.20 -13.49 -5.96
C ARG A 141 -13.48 -12.22 -5.48
N ARG A 142 -12.21 -12.36 -5.06
CA ARG A 142 -11.39 -11.27 -4.51
C ARG A 142 -11.28 -10.05 -5.42
N PRO A 143 -11.02 -10.17 -6.75
CA PRO A 143 -10.97 -9.01 -7.64
C PRO A 143 -12.27 -8.21 -7.67
N ILE A 144 -13.42 -8.90 -7.64
CA ILE A 144 -14.74 -8.26 -7.61
C ILE A 144 -14.93 -7.52 -6.29
N ALA A 145 -14.61 -8.17 -5.18
CA ALA A 145 -14.72 -7.59 -3.84
C ALA A 145 -13.84 -6.34 -3.68
N ASN A 146 -12.59 -6.39 -4.16
CA ASN A 146 -11.67 -5.25 -4.17
C ASN A 146 -12.19 -4.11 -5.06
N GLY A 147 -12.62 -4.41 -6.30
CA GLY A 147 -13.15 -3.41 -7.21
C GLY A 147 -14.38 -2.69 -6.64
N LEU A 148 -15.28 -3.45 -6.00
CA LEU A 148 -16.47 -2.90 -5.35
C LEU A 148 -16.12 -2.03 -4.13
N ALA A 149 -15.21 -2.48 -3.28
CA ALA A 149 -14.77 -1.71 -2.11
C ALA A 149 -14.05 -0.41 -2.51
N MET A 150 -13.19 -0.47 -3.53
CA MET A 150 -12.48 0.70 -4.06
C MET A 150 -13.41 1.71 -4.73
N ALA A 151 -14.57 1.31 -5.25
CA ALA A 151 -15.60 2.21 -5.78
C ALA A 151 -16.16 3.16 -4.70
N GLY A 152 -15.94 2.87 -3.42
CA GLY A 152 -16.28 3.79 -2.31
C GLY A 152 -15.65 5.17 -2.46
N SER A 153 -14.41 5.24 -2.96
CA SER A 153 -13.69 6.51 -3.10
C SER A 153 -14.37 7.52 -4.03
N PRO A 154 -14.67 7.22 -5.30
CA PRO A 154 -15.38 8.17 -6.16
C PRO A 154 -16.82 8.43 -5.71
N VAL A 155 -17.52 7.44 -5.16
CA VAL A 155 -18.88 7.62 -4.62
C VAL A 155 -18.87 8.62 -3.47
N MET A 156 -17.98 8.43 -2.50
CA MET A 156 -17.85 9.35 -1.36
C MET A 156 -17.38 10.74 -1.82
N LEU A 157 -16.51 10.83 -2.82
CA LEU A 157 -16.08 12.13 -3.34
C LEU A 157 -17.25 12.89 -3.99
N CYS A 158 -18.06 12.21 -4.82
CA CYS A 158 -19.25 12.81 -5.44
C CYS A 158 -20.31 13.26 -4.42
N THR A 159 -20.41 12.57 -3.27
CA THR A 159 -21.36 12.94 -2.21
C THR A 159 -20.80 13.99 -1.26
N LEU A 160 -19.49 13.90 -0.90
CA LEU A 160 -18.85 14.84 0.02
C LEU A 160 -18.68 16.23 -0.59
N ALA A 161 -18.44 16.36 -1.89
CA ALA A 161 -18.21 17.66 -2.50
C ALA A 161 -19.45 18.59 -2.36
N PRO A 162 -20.67 18.20 -2.78
CA PRO A 162 -21.85 19.04 -2.58
C PRO A 162 -22.24 19.16 -1.10
N LEU A 163 -22.02 18.12 -0.30
CA LEU A 163 -22.26 18.18 1.15
C LEU A 163 -21.36 19.19 1.82
N ASN A 164 -20.07 19.19 1.51
CA ASN A 164 -19.10 20.16 2.07
C ASN A 164 -19.48 21.59 1.71
N GLN A 165 -19.92 21.82 0.46
CA GLN A 165 -20.39 23.16 0.04
C GLN A 165 -21.64 23.58 0.82
N PHE A 166 -22.62 22.68 0.95
CA PHE A 166 -23.83 22.95 1.72
C PHE A 166 -23.53 23.25 3.21
N LEU A 167 -22.63 22.47 3.81
CA LEU A 167 -22.21 22.68 5.20
C LEU A 167 -21.47 24.01 5.35
N PHE A 168 -20.60 24.34 4.40
CA PHE A 168 -19.85 25.58 4.35
C PHE A 168 -20.79 26.80 4.32
N ASP A 169 -21.76 26.80 3.42
CA ASP A 169 -22.69 27.91 3.22
C ASP A 169 -23.59 28.15 4.43
N ASN A 170 -23.91 27.09 5.21
CA ASN A 170 -24.83 27.20 6.35
C ASN A 170 -24.14 27.30 7.72
N PHE A 171 -22.95 26.73 7.90
CA PHE A 171 -22.31 26.59 9.22
C PHE A 171 -20.89 27.15 9.27
N GLY A 172 -20.36 27.67 8.15
CA GLY A 172 -18.94 28.04 8.03
C GLY A 172 -18.00 26.84 8.21
N TRP A 173 -16.70 27.08 8.15
CA TRP A 173 -15.71 25.99 8.19
C TRP A 173 -15.67 25.26 9.55
N ARG A 174 -15.83 25.96 10.67
CA ARG A 174 -15.80 25.36 12.02
C ARG A 174 -16.98 24.43 12.28
N GLY A 175 -18.21 24.89 11.97
CA GLY A 175 -19.41 24.08 12.10
C GLY A 175 -19.37 22.87 11.15
N SER A 176 -18.87 23.07 9.95
CA SER A 176 -18.66 21.99 8.98
C SER A 176 -17.69 20.93 9.50
N PHE A 177 -16.59 21.31 10.13
CA PHE A 177 -15.62 20.36 10.69
C PHE A 177 -16.20 19.53 11.85
N LEU A 178 -17.05 20.09 12.69
CA LEU A 178 -17.78 19.34 13.71
C LEU A 178 -18.68 18.27 13.10
N ILE A 179 -19.47 18.63 12.09
CA ILE A 179 -20.40 17.71 11.42
C ILE A 179 -19.61 16.64 10.65
N LEU A 180 -18.57 17.03 9.92
CA LEU A 180 -17.71 16.10 9.20
C LEU A 180 -16.99 15.13 10.14
N GLY A 181 -16.56 15.60 11.32
CA GLY A 181 -16.02 14.73 12.37
C GLY A 181 -17.02 13.68 12.83
N ALA A 182 -18.28 14.07 13.05
CA ALA A 182 -19.37 13.14 13.39
C ALA A 182 -19.64 12.13 12.24
N ILE A 183 -19.58 12.57 11.00
CA ILE A 183 -19.72 11.69 9.82
C ILE A 183 -18.58 10.68 9.76
N LEU A 184 -17.33 11.07 10.02
CA LEU A 184 -16.17 10.18 10.05
C LEU A 184 -16.25 9.12 11.16
N LEU A 185 -16.97 9.36 12.25
CA LEU A 185 -17.23 8.34 13.26
C LEU A 185 -17.99 7.12 12.70
N ASN A 186 -18.67 7.23 11.56
CA ASN A 186 -19.27 6.07 10.89
C ASN A 186 -18.22 5.03 10.43
N CYS A 187 -16.94 5.39 10.32
CA CYS A 187 -15.86 4.42 10.15
C CYS A 187 -15.77 3.43 11.32
N CYS A 188 -16.14 3.84 12.55
CA CYS A 188 -16.24 2.92 13.70
C CYS A 188 -17.32 1.86 13.46
N VAL A 189 -18.48 2.27 12.90
CA VAL A 189 -19.56 1.35 12.54
C VAL A 189 -19.11 0.39 11.43
N ALA A 190 -18.43 0.92 10.40
CA ALA A 190 -17.84 0.11 9.33
C ALA A 190 -16.83 -0.91 9.90
N GLY A 191 -15.96 -0.50 10.83
CA GLY A 191 -15.04 -1.39 11.54
C GLY A 191 -15.76 -2.46 12.37
N ALA A 192 -16.89 -2.14 12.99
CA ALA A 192 -17.68 -3.10 13.76
C ALA A 192 -18.24 -4.24 12.91
N LEU A 193 -18.45 -4.03 11.59
CA LEU A 193 -18.88 -5.05 10.63
C LEU A 193 -17.77 -6.07 10.32
N PHE A 194 -16.51 -5.76 10.61
CA PHE A 194 -15.37 -6.65 10.37
C PHE A 194 -15.33 -7.76 11.42
N ARG A 195 -15.81 -8.94 11.07
CA ARG A 195 -15.74 -10.12 11.96
C ARG A 195 -14.42 -10.85 11.74
N PRO A 196 -13.75 -11.34 12.80
CA PRO A 196 -12.60 -12.22 12.64
C PRO A 196 -13.03 -13.55 12.02
N ILE A 197 -12.23 -14.04 11.06
CA ILE A 197 -12.46 -15.35 10.43
C ILE A 197 -12.09 -16.41 11.47
N GLY A 198 -13.01 -17.26 11.86
CA GLY A 198 -12.84 -18.28 12.91
C GLY A 198 -13.77 -18.16 14.10
N ALA A 199 -14.45 -17.02 14.28
CA ALA A 199 -15.43 -16.83 15.38
C ALA A 199 -16.83 -17.43 15.10
N ALA A 200 -17.08 -17.96 13.90
CA ALA A 200 -18.42 -18.38 13.45
C ALA A 200 -18.73 -19.87 13.61
N THR A 201 -17.85 -20.68 14.22
CA THR A 201 -18.06 -22.15 14.36
C THR A 201 -17.77 -22.69 15.77
N ALA A 202 -17.92 -21.87 16.80
CA ALA A 202 -18.10 -22.41 18.15
C ALA A 202 -19.61 -22.43 18.42
N PRO A 203 -20.26 -23.61 18.52
CA PRO A 203 -21.59 -23.68 19.10
C PRO A 203 -21.48 -23.14 20.53
N ALA A 204 -22.48 -22.37 20.95
CA ALA A 204 -22.60 -21.85 22.30
C ALA A 204 -22.43 -23.01 23.28
N GLN A 205 -21.26 -23.21 23.84
CA GLN A 205 -21.07 -24.10 24.98
C GLN A 205 -21.51 -23.33 26.21
N THR A 206 -22.58 -23.83 26.75
CA THR A 206 -23.14 -23.66 28.06
C THR A 206 -22.06 -23.46 29.11
N GLN A 207 -22.26 -22.47 29.97
CA GLN A 207 -21.50 -22.26 31.19
C GLN A 207 -21.35 -23.61 31.97
N GLY A 208 -20.12 -24.01 32.14
CA GLY A 208 -19.71 -25.14 32.92
C GLY A 208 -18.35 -24.88 33.55
N THR A 209 -18.40 -24.43 34.78
CA THR A 209 -17.48 -24.63 35.91
C THR A 209 -15.99 -24.30 35.70
N GLU A 210 -15.58 -23.26 36.43
CA GLU A 210 -14.21 -22.82 36.74
C GLU A 210 -13.48 -23.86 37.64
N GLU A 211 -12.94 -24.93 37.11
CA GLU A 211 -12.09 -25.84 37.90
C GLU A 211 -10.81 -26.32 37.21
N GLY A 212 -10.41 -25.75 36.10
CA GLY A 212 -9.24 -26.20 35.31
C GLY A 212 -8.03 -25.28 35.26
N LYS A 213 -8.06 -24.08 35.91
CA LYS A 213 -6.97 -23.08 35.78
C LYS A 213 -5.91 -23.13 36.86
N ASP A 214 -6.15 -23.82 37.99
CA ASP A 214 -5.19 -23.86 39.10
C ASP A 214 -4.17 -25.01 39.00
N ALA A 215 -4.45 -26.05 38.20
CA ALA A 215 -3.52 -27.18 38.07
C ALA A 215 -2.29 -26.88 37.17
N LEU A 216 -2.33 -25.86 36.32
CA LEU A 216 -1.20 -25.53 35.43
C LEU A 216 -0.23 -24.48 36.00
N LYS A 217 -0.66 -23.75 37.04
CA LYS A 217 0.22 -22.76 37.73
C LYS A 217 1.11 -23.39 38.80
N VAL A 218 0.77 -24.55 39.31
CA VAL A 218 1.56 -25.21 40.39
C VAL A 218 2.77 -25.93 39.80
N LYS A 219 2.75 -26.34 38.53
CA LYS A 219 3.87 -27.11 37.91
C LYS A 219 5.06 -26.25 37.42
N ILE A 220 4.93 -24.94 37.42
CA ILE A 220 6.01 -23.99 36.97
C ILE A 220 6.82 -23.47 38.16
N ILE A 221 6.40 -23.68 39.41
CA ILE A 221 7.04 -23.17 40.63
C ILE A 221 8.01 -24.14 41.30
N GLU A 222 8.00 -25.41 40.95
CA GLU A 222 8.86 -26.42 41.62
C GLU A 222 10.23 -26.68 40.99
N ASP A 223 10.53 -26.21 39.78
CA ASP A 223 11.82 -26.42 39.11
C ASP A 223 12.83 -25.26 39.23
N GLY A 224 12.62 -24.32 40.14
CA GLY A 224 13.40 -23.10 40.26
C GLY A 224 14.15 -22.94 41.60
N LYS A 225 14.77 -23.99 42.18
CA LYS A 225 15.69 -23.85 43.34
C LYS A 225 16.99 -24.58 43.12
N GLY A 226 18.05 -23.81 42.82
CA GLY A 226 19.40 -24.33 42.84
C GLY A 226 20.48 -23.32 42.39
N LYS A 227 20.96 -22.49 43.37
CA LYS A 227 22.35 -21.98 43.52
C LYS A 227 22.89 -21.02 42.44
N SER A 228 23.44 -19.90 42.73
CA SER A 228 24.34 -19.28 43.71
C SER A 228 24.94 -18.01 43.08
N SER A 229 25.23 -17.02 43.90
CA SER A 229 25.67 -15.65 43.65
C SER A 229 27.06 -15.46 42.97
N PRO A 230 27.48 -14.20 42.73
CA PRO A 230 28.02 -13.66 41.50
C PRO A 230 29.57 -13.51 41.47
N PRO A 231 30.13 -13.02 40.37
CA PRO A 231 31.03 -11.90 40.54
C PRO A 231 30.79 -10.73 39.57
N ASN A 232 31.00 -9.54 40.08
CA ASN A 232 31.17 -8.24 39.47
C ASN A 232 32.03 -8.26 38.22
N VAL A 233 31.55 -7.66 37.12
CA VAL A 233 32.38 -7.07 36.07
C VAL A 233 31.63 -5.86 35.47
N PRO A 234 32.30 -4.79 35.01
CA PRO A 234 31.83 -3.43 34.97
C PRO A 234 30.87 -3.15 33.80
N MET A 235 29.93 -2.29 34.07
CA MET A 235 28.97 -1.67 33.18
C MET A 235 29.70 -0.63 32.32
N GLU A 236 29.77 -0.88 30.99
CA GLU A 236 29.89 0.19 30.00
C GLU A 236 29.63 -0.33 28.59
N SER A 237 28.71 0.37 27.88
CA SER A 237 28.61 0.50 26.42
C SER A 237 27.98 -0.61 25.53
N THR A 238 27.12 -1.50 26.04
CA THR A 238 26.47 -2.50 25.18
C THR A 238 24.93 -2.38 25.08
N THR A 239 24.31 -1.43 25.76
CA THR A 239 22.85 -1.36 25.91
C THR A 239 22.11 -0.86 24.67
N GLU A 240 22.67 0.05 23.89
CA GLU A 240 21.97 0.64 22.72
C GLU A 240 21.93 -0.30 21.51
N GLU A 241 22.96 -1.12 21.29
CA GLU A 241 22.98 -2.10 20.19
C GLU A 241 22.11 -3.33 20.46
N GLU A 242 21.99 -3.75 21.72
CA GLU A 242 21.13 -4.87 22.11
C GLU A 242 19.66 -4.48 22.13
N GLU A 243 19.30 -3.29 22.62
CA GLU A 243 17.94 -2.76 22.54
C GLU A 243 17.50 -2.53 21.07
N GLY A 244 18.40 -2.08 20.21
CA GLY A 244 18.15 -1.92 18.78
C GLY A 244 17.89 -3.25 18.07
N LYS A 245 18.64 -4.31 18.41
CA LYS A 245 18.45 -5.66 17.85
C LYS A 245 17.14 -6.28 18.30
N ASP A 246 16.80 -6.16 19.58
CA ASP A 246 15.55 -6.69 20.14
C ASP A 246 14.32 -5.93 19.59
N CYS A 247 14.42 -4.62 19.38
CA CYS A 247 13.40 -3.83 18.72
C CYS A 247 13.22 -4.24 17.24
N PHE A 248 14.33 -4.43 16.50
CA PHE A 248 14.29 -4.86 15.12
C PHE A 248 13.73 -6.28 14.97
N GLU A 249 14.10 -7.21 15.84
CA GLU A 249 13.52 -8.55 15.83
C GLU A 249 12.02 -8.54 16.14
N LYS A 250 11.55 -7.73 17.07
CA LYS A 250 10.13 -7.52 17.36
C LYS A 250 9.38 -6.92 16.17
N VAL A 251 9.96 -5.92 15.50
CA VAL A 251 9.37 -5.34 14.29
C VAL A 251 9.35 -6.36 13.14
N ASN A 252 10.42 -7.15 12.97
CA ASN A 252 10.51 -8.18 11.94
C ASN A 252 9.52 -9.34 12.16
N GLN A 253 9.12 -9.60 13.40
CA GLN A 253 8.05 -10.56 13.72
C GLN A 253 6.69 -10.13 13.16
N TYR A 254 6.43 -8.82 13.05
CA TYR A 254 5.16 -8.27 12.56
C TYR A 254 5.22 -7.74 11.13
N LEU A 255 6.41 -7.37 10.64
CA LEU A 255 6.68 -6.92 9.26
C LEU A 255 7.71 -7.83 8.61
N ASP A 256 7.29 -8.58 7.61
CA ASP A 256 8.14 -9.54 6.90
C ASP A 256 9.08 -8.83 5.92
N PHE A 257 10.26 -8.42 6.38
CA PHE A 257 11.29 -7.83 5.52
C PHE A 257 11.90 -8.82 4.52
N SER A 258 11.62 -10.13 4.64
CA SER A 258 12.06 -11.11 3.64
C SER A 258 11.42 -10.87 2.26
N LEU A 259 10.34 -10.08 2.20
CA LEU A 259 9.71 -9.63 0.96
C LEU A 259 10.67 -8.90 0.03
N PHE A 260 11.67 -8.17 0.56
CA PHE A 260 12.71 -7.54 -0.25
C PHE A 260 13.65 -8.54 -0.94
N LYS A 261 13.61 -9.83 -0.57
CA LYS A 261 14.32 -10.90 -1.30
C LYS A 261 13.43 -11.53 -2.38
N HIS A 262 12.13 -11.24 -2.40
CA HIS A 262 11.20 -11.79 -3.36
C HIS A 262 11.21 -10.98 -4.66
N ARG A 263 11.71 -11.57 -5.76
CA ARG A 263 11.88 -10.90 -7.06
C ARG A 263 10.62 -10.19 -7.56
N GLY A 264 9.48 -10.87 -7.52
CA GLY A 264 8.21 -10.30 -7.97
C GLY A 264 7.79 -9.08 -7.15
N PHE A 265 7.98 -9.11 -5.82
CA PHE A 265 7.70 -7.99 -4.94
C PHE A 265 8.55 -6.75 -5.27
N LEU A 266 9.85 -6.92 -5.52
CA LEU A 266 10.73 -5.82 -5.92
C LEU A 266 10.35 -5.22 -7.28
N ILE A 267 9.97 -6.05 -8.25
CA ILE A 267 9.47 -5.59 -9.56
C ILE A 267 8.22 -4.74 -9.37
N TYR A 268 7.26 -5.24 -8.58
CA TYR A 268 6.03 -4.53 -8.29
C TYR A 268 6.30 -3.21 -7.55
N LEU A 269 7.12 -3.22 -6.50
CA LEU A 269 7.48 -2.05 -5.70
C LEU A 269 8.11 -0.96 -6.56
N PHE A 270 9.10 -1.30 -7.37
CA PHE A 270 9.79 -0.34 -8.24
C PHE A 270 8.84 0.23 -9.30
N GLY A 271 8.03 -0.63 -9.94
CA GLY A 271 7.02 -0.18 -10.90
C GLY A 271 5.98 0.76 -10.28
N ASN A 272 5.54 0.48 -9.05
CA ASN A 272 4.61 1.35 -8.31
C ASN A 272 5.25 2.70 -7.96
N VAL A 273 6.48 2.72 -7.48
CA VAL A 273 7.20 3.96 -7.18
C VAL A 273 7.27 4.85 -8.43
N LEU A 274 7.62 4.28 -9.58
CA LEU A 274 7.60 5.02 -10.85
C LEU A 274 6.20 5.51 -11.22
N MET A 275 5.20 4.66 -11.10
CA MET A 275 3.81 4.99 -11.42
C MET A 275 3.31 6.18 -10.59
N PHE A 276 3.51 6.16 -9.27
CA PHE A 276 3.00 7.21 -8.39
C PHE A 276 3.65 8.59 -8.60
N LEU A 277 4.84 8.67 -9.19
CA LEU A 277 5.45 9.96 -9.60
C LEU A 277 4.62 10.71 -10.67
N GLY A 278 3.80 9.98 -11.45
CA GLY A 278 2.95 10.57 -12.47
C GLY A 278 1.44 10.49 -12.18
N PHE A 279 1.02 9.70 -11.18
CA PHE A 279 -0.35 9.25 -11.02
C PHE A 279 -1.31 10.34 -10.52
N PHE A 280 -0.90 11.12 -9.53
CA PHE A 280 -1.79 12.10 -8.87
C PHE A 280 -1.73 13.52 -9.46
N ALA A 281 -0.62 13.92 -10.07
CA ALA A 281 -0.48 15.27 -10.60
C ALA A 281 -1.55 15.61 -11.68
N PRO A 282 -1.88 14.75 -12.65
CA PRO A 282 -2.88 15.07 -13.67
C PRO A 282 -4.27 15.38 -13.11
N ILE A 283 -4.70 14.71 -12.04
CA ILE A 283 -6.02 14.98 -11.45
C ILE A 283 -6.06 16.32 -10.72
N VAL A 284 -4.94 16.73 -10.12
CA VAL A 284 -4.81 18.01 -9.42
C VAL A 284 -4.81 19.17 -10.41
N PHE A 285 -4.11 19.01 -11.55
CA PHE A 285 -3.89 20.07 -12.51
C PHE A 285 -4.88 20.12 -13.68
N LEU A 286 -5.84 19.18 -13.75
CA LEU A 286 -6.81 19.15 -14.84
C LEU A 286 -7.71 20.38 -14.92
N ALA A 287 -8.29 20.81 -13.81
CA ALA A 287 -9.12 22.03 -13.78
C ALA A 287 -8.32 23.31 -14.03
N PRO A 288 -7.14 23.53 -13.41
CA PRO A 288 -6.25 24.63 -13.78
C PRO A 288 -5.84 24.64 -15.25
N TYR A 289 -5.56 23.47 -15.84
CA TYR A 289 -5.23 23.34 -17.25
C TYR A 289 -6.41 23.76 -18.16
N ALA A 290 -7.61 23.29 -17.83
CA ALA A 290 -8.82 23.67 -18.59
C ALA A 290 -9.07 25.20 -18.54
N LYS A 291 -8.87 25.83 -17.37
CA LYS A 291 -8.95 27.29 -17.24
C LYS A 291 -7.87 28.01 -18.07
N HIS A 292 -6.66 27.48 -18.07
CA HIS A 292 -5.55 28.04 -18.88
C HIS A 292 -5.83 27.97 -20.37
N THR A 293 -6.59 26.98 -20.85
CA THR A 293 -7.05 26.86 -22.26
C THR A 293 -8.26 27.75 -22.59
N GLY A 294 -8.72 28.58 -21.65
CA GLY A 294 -9.84 29.51 -21.85
C GLY A 294 -11.22 28.94 -21.57
N ILE A 295 -11.31 27.76 -20.93
CA ILE A 295 -12.58 27.16 -20.52
C ILE A 295 -13.04 27.79 -19.21
N ASP A 296 -14.34 28.09 -19.10
CA ASP A 296 -14.94 28.65 -17.90
C ASP A 296 -14.77 27.75 -16.66
N GLU A 297 -14.80 28.36 -15.49
CA GLU A 297 -14.53 27.68 -14.21
C GLU A 297 -15.49 26.54 -13.92
N TYR A 298 -16.78 26.72 -14.24
CA TYR A 298 -17.81 25.73 -14.02
C TYR A 298 -17.59 24.50 -14.91
N SER A 299 -17.32 24.70 -16.20
CA SER A 299 -17.03 23.61 -17.15
C SER A 299 -15.70 22.91 -16.80
N ALA A 300 -14.69 23.63 -16.32
CA ALA A 300 -13.43 23.04 -15.85
C ALA A 300 -13.64 22.14 -14.62
N ALA A 301 -14.46 22.57 -13.66
CA ALA A 301 -14.83 21.75 -12.51
C ALA A 301 -15.64 20.50 -12.91
N PHE A 302 -16.53 20.64 -13.92
CA PHE A 302 -17.37 19.54 -14.40
C PHE A 302 -16.55 18.41 -15.03
N LEU A 303 -15.37 18.68 -15.60
CA LEU A 303 -14.46 17.63 -16.11
C LEU A 303 -14.05 16.64 -14.99
N LEU A 304 -13.81 17.13 -13.78
CA LEU A 304 -13.49 16.25 -12.63
C LEU A 304 -14.69 15.42 -12.21
N SER A 305 -15.92 15.94 -12.35
CA SER A 305 -17.14 15.20 -12.08
C SER A 305 -17.35 14.08 -13.10
N ILE A 306 -17.10 14.33 -14.38
CA ILE A 306 -17.13 13.30 -15.43
C ILE A 306 -16.13 12.20 -15.12
N LEU A 307 -14.88 12.57 -14.79
CA LEU A 307 -13.84 11.62 -14.41
C LEU A 307 -14.29 10.76 -13.24
N ALA A 308 -14.83 11.36 -12.18
CA ALA A 308 -15.27 10.64 -10.98
C ALA A 308 -16.43 9.69 -11.25
N ILE A 309 -17.39 10.07 -12.09
CA ILE A 309 -18.52 9.20 -12.48
C ILE A 309 -18.03 7.99 -13.28
N VAL A 310 -17.11 8.20 -14.22
CA VAL A 310 -16.52 7.10 -14.99
C VAL A 310 -15.68 6.19 -14.08
N ASP A 311 -14.86 6.76 -13.20
CA ASP A 311 -14.06 6.03 -12.21
C ASP A 311 -14.95 5.14 -11.31
N MET A 312 -16.10 5.65 -10.88
CA MET A 312 -17.06 4.92 -10.05
C MET A 312 -17.54 3.62 -10.70
N VAL A 313 -17.78 3.65 -12.01
CA VAL A 313 -18.21 2.48 -12.79
C VAL A 313 -17.01 1.60 -13.19
N ALA A 314 -15.88 2.21 -13.51
CA ALA A 314 -14.68 1.53 -13.96
C ALA A 314 -14.10 0.54 -12.92
N ARG A 315 -14.13 0.88 -11.63
CA ARG A 315 -13.55 0.04 -10.56
C ARG A 315 -14.27 -1.31 -10.41
N PRO A 316 -15.60 -1.38 -10.24
CA PRO A 316 -16.31 -2.66 -10.20
C PRO A 316 -16.20 -3.44 -11.51
N ALA A 317 -16.30 -2.77 -12.66
CA ALA A 317 -16.16 -3.39 -13.97
C ALA A 317 -14.78 -4.04 -14.14
N THR A 318 -13.72 -3.34 -13.76
CA THR A 318 -12.35 -3.87 -13.75
C THR A 318 -12.22 -5.08 -12.83
N GLY A 319 -12.83 -5.05 -11.64
CA GLY A 319 -12.86 -6.18 -10.72
C GLY A 319 -13.51 -7.43 -11.33
N ILE A 320 -14.61 -7.25 -12.08
CA ILE A 320 -15.28 -8.34 -12.81
C ILE A 320 -14.38 -8.89 -13.93
N ILE A 321 -13.78 -8.01 -14.74
CA ILE A 321 -12.85 -8.40 -15.81
C ILE A 321 -11.63 -9.13 -15.23
N ALA A 322 -11.04 -8.60 -14.17
CA ALA A 322 -9.90 -9.21 -13.49
C ALA A 322 -10.22 -10.60 -12.92
N ASN A 323 -11.48 -10.86 -12.55
CA ASN A 323 -11.92 -12.17 -12.06
C ASN A 323 -12.18 -13.19 -13.19
N SER A 324 -12.13 -12.79 -14.45
CA SER A 324 -12.36 -13.68 -15.59
C SER A 324 -11.27 -14.75 -15.69
N ARG A 325 -11.61 -15.91 -16.28
CA ARG A 325 -10.67 -17.04 -16.48
C ARG A 325 -9.46 -16.67 -17.34
N TRP A 326 -9.58 -15.67 -18.19
CA TRP A 326 -8.54 -15.21 -19.11
C TRP A 326 -7.54 -14.26 -18.45
N VAL A 327 -8.00 -13.36 -17.59
CA VAL A 327 -7.20 -12.29 -16.98
C VAL A 327 -6.59 -12.73 -15.65
N ARG A 328 -7.34 -13.44 -14.81
CA ARG A 328 -6.91 -13.79 -13.45
C ARG A 328 -5.54 -14.49 -13.38
N PRO A 329 -5.19 -15.48 -14.23
CA PRO A 329 -3.88 -16.13 -14.18
C PRO A 329 -2.73 -15.22 -14.59
N ARG A 330 -3.05 -14.06 -15.21
CA ARG A 330 -2.07 -13.11 -15.78
C ARG A 330 -2.38 -11.68 -15.36
N ILE A 331 -2.87 -11.48 -14.13
CA ILE A 331 -3.32 -10.20 -13.61
C ILE A 331 -2.23 -9.13 -13.64
N GLN A 332 -0.95 -9.54 -13.49
CA GLN A 332 0.22 -8.68 -13.57
C GLN A 332 0.33 -7.95 -14.93
N TYR A 333 0.00 -8.64 -16.03
CA TYR A 333 -0.02 -8.01 -17.35
C TYR A 333 -1.19 -7.05 -17.51
N PHE A 334 -2.35 -7.38 -16.92
CA PHE A 334 -3.49 -6.49 -16.96
C PHE A 334 -3.24 -5.20 -16.16
N PHE A 335 -2.56 -5.31 -15.05
CA PHE A 335 -2.11 -4.15 -14.27
C PHE A 335 -1.09 -3.30 -15.06
N SER A 336 -0.09 -3.92 -15.67
CA SER A 336 0.89 -3.23 -16.52
C SER A 336 0.22 -2.50 -17.68
N PHE A 337 -0.77 -3.13 -18.33
CA PHE A 337 -1.59 -2.52 -19.38
C PHE A 337 -2.38 -1.32 -18.85
N ALA A 338 -3.03 -1.43 -17.68
CA ALA A 338 -3.79 -0.34 -17.09
C ALA A 338 -2.92 0.90 -16.80
N ILE A 339 -1.69 0.70 -16.31
CA ILE A 339 -0.74 1.79 -16.07
C ILE A 339 -0.29 2.43 -17.39
N ALA A 340 0.08 1.63 -18.38
CA ALA A 340 0.51 2.13 -19.69
C ALA A 340 -0.63 2.86 -20.41
N PHE A 341 -1.86 2.34 -20.33
CA PHE A 341 -3.04 2.98 -20.86
C PHE A 341 -3.31 4.34 -20.21
N ASN A 342 -3.21 4.42 -18.88
CA ASN A 342 -3.34 5.68 -18.15
C ASN A 342 -2.27 6.70 -18.57
N GLY A 343 -1.01 6.26 -18.68
CA GLY A 343 0.09 7.10 -19.18
C GLY A 343 -0.14 7.60 -20.60
N THR A 344 -0.68 6.75 -21.48
CA THR A 344 -1.02 7.13 -22.86
C THR A 344 -2.11 8.19 -22.89
N CYS A 345 -3.14 8.10 -22.03
CA CYS A 345 -4.15 9.15 -21.91
C CYS A 345 -3.51 10.51 -21.56
N HIS A 346 -2.53 10.55 -20.65
CA HIS A 346 -1.85 11.77 -20.29
C HIS A 346 -0.98 12.34 -21.43
N LEU A 347 -0.30 11.48 -22.21
CA LEU A 347 0.46 11.92 -23.38
C LEU A 347 -0.42 12.54 -24.46
N LEU A 348 -1.66 12.07 -24.58
CA LEU A 348 -2.62 12.58 -25.56
C LEU A 348 -3.38 13.83 -25.06
N CYS A 349 -3.38 14.12 -23.75
CA CYS A 349 -4.09 15.26 -23.18
C CYS A 349 -3.73 16.61 -23.82
N PRO A 350 -2.46 16.95 -24.12
CA PRO A 350 -2.10 18.21 -24.76
C PRO A 350 -2.66 18.40 -26.17
N LEU A 351 -3.12 17.34 -26.83
CA LEU A 351 -3.79 17.41 -28.14
C LEU A 351 -5.25 17.87 -28.01
N ALA A 352 -5.83 17.79 -26.83
CA ALA A 352 -7.20 18.19 -26.53
C ALA A 352 -7.25 19.69 -26.20
N SER A 353 -7.32 20.55 -27.22
CA SER A 353 -7.40 22.01 -27.07
C SER A 353 -8.82 22.56 -26.89
N SER A 354 -9.85 21.73 -27.08
CA SER A 354 -11.26 22.09 -26.93
C SER A 354 -11.89 21.46 -25.69
N TYR A 355 -12.98 22.05 -25.20
CA TYR A 355 -13.76 21.47 -24.10
C TYR A 355 -14.20 20.03 -24.40
N SER A 356 -14.73 19.76 -25.62
CA SER A 356 -15.11 18.41 -26.02
C SER A 356 -13.93 17.43 -25.99
N GLY A 357 -12.74 17.86 -26.40
CA GLY A 357 -11.52 17.05 -26.32
C GLY A 357 -11.16 16.71 -24.87
N LEU A 358 -11.25 17.68 -23.95
CA LEU A 358 -11.01 17.45 -22.52
C LEU A 358 -12.09 16.57 -21.87
N VAL A 359 -13.34 16.62 -22.33
CA VAL A 359 -14.39 15.68 -21.90
C VAL A 359 -14.02 14.24 -22.31
N VAL A 360 -13.62 14.03 -23.57
CA VAL A 360 -13.15 12.72 -24.05
C VAL A 360 -11.95 12.24 -23.23
N TYR A 361 -10.96 13.11 -23.00
CA TYR A 361 -9.83 12.81 -22.14
C TYR A 361 -10.28 12.40 -20.73
N SER A 362 -11.20 13.15 -20.10
CA SER A 362 -11.70 12.86 -18.74
C SER A 362 -12.40 11.50 -18.65
N VAL A 363 -13.12 11.08 -19.70
CA VAL A 363 -13.74 9.75 -19.77
C VAL A 363 -12.67 8.65 -19.83
N PHE A 364 -11.70 8.74 -20.74
CA PHE A 364 -10.64 7.74 -20.85
C PHE A 364 -9.72 7.74 -19.62
N TYR A 365 -9.43 8.91 -19.08
CA TYR A 365 -8.65 9.02 -17.85
C TYR A 365 -9.38 8.41 -16.66
N GLY A 366 -10.68 8.69 -16.46
CA GLY A 366 -11.47 8.09 -15.39
C GLY A 366 -11.52 6.56 -15.50
N LEU A 367 -11.67 6.02 -16.70
CA LEU A 367 -11.61 4.58 -16.95
C LEU A 367 -10.23 4.01 -16.56
N ALA A 368 -9.15 4.60 -17.07
CA ALA A 368 -7.78 4.15 -16.81
C ALA A 368 -7.40 4.26 -15.34
N PHE A 369 -7.76 5.38 -14.69
CA PHE A 369 -7.53 5.62 -13.26
C PHE A 369 -8.25 4.58 -12.40
N GLY A 370 -9.51 4.29 -12.71
CA GLY A 370 -10.31 3.26 -12.03
C GLY A 370 -9.72 1.86 -12.19
N MET A 371 -9.22 1.53 -13.39
CA MET A 371 -8.54 0.25 -13.63
C MET A 371 -7.30 0.11 -12.75
N VAL A 372 -6.43 1.11 -12.69
CA VAL A 372 -5.23 1.07 -11.84
C VAL A 372 -5.59 0.93 -10.37
N CYS A 373 -6.52 1.75 -9.86
CA CYS A 373 -6.95 1.70 -8.46
C CYS A 373 -7.56 0.35 -8.06
N ALA A 374 -8.36 -0.28 -8.93
CA ALA A 374 -8.98 -1.58 -8.66
C ALA A 374 -7.96 -2.72 -8.64
N LEU A 375 -6.91 -2.63 -9.46
CA LEU A 375 -5.92 -3.68 -9.62
C LEU A 375 -4.74 -3.59 -8.64
N LEU A 376 -4.48 -2.40 -8.07
CA LEU A 376 -3.30 -2.12 -7.25
C LEU A 376 -3.08 -3.19 -6.16
N PHE A 377 -4.00 -3.30 -5.22
CA PHE A 377 -3.87 -4.26 -4.12
C PHE A 377 -4.17 -5.70 -4.51
N GLU A 378 -5.00 -5.90 -5.54
CA GLU A 378 -5.29 -7.24 -6.07
C GLU A 378 -4.03 -7.88 -6.66
N THR A 379 -3.26 -7.10 -7.44
CA THR A 379 -2.00 -7.52 -8.04
C THR A 379 -0.94 -7.84 -6.98
N LEU A 380 -0.84 -6.99 -5.93
CA LEU A 380 0.05 -7.24 -4.80
C LEU A 380 -0.31 -8.54 -4.06
N MET A 381 -1.62 -8.75 -3.80
CA MET A 381 -2.10 -9.95 -3.12
C MET A 381 -1.84 -11.23 -3.93
N ASP A 382 -2.03 -11.18 -5.23
CA ASP A 382 -1.74 -12.30 -6.14
C ASP A 382 -0.25 -12.69 -6.09
N LEU A 383 0.61 -11.68 -5.96
CA LEU A 383 2.06 -11.84 -5.98
C LEU A 383 2.63 -12.43 -4.68
N VAL A 384 2.18 -11.93 -3.52
CA VAL A 384 2.77 -12.29 -2.21
C VAL A 384 1.96 -13.34 -1.45
N GLY A 385 0.71 -13.58 -1.86
CA GLY A 385 -0.23 -14.46 -1.18
C GLY A 385 -0.82 -13.86 0.10
N ALA A 386 -1.89 -14.49 0.61
CA ALA A 386 -2.66 -13.98 1.75
C ALA A 386 -1.85 -13.88 3.05
N ALA A 387 -0.90 -14.80 3.27
CA ALA A 387 -0.12 -14.85 4.50
C ALA A 387 0.81 -13.64 4.68
N ARG A 388 1.41 -13.15 3.59
CA ARG A 388 2.37 -12.05 3.59
C ARG A 388 1.76 -10.71 3.20
N PHE A 389 0.50 -10.68 2.79
CA PHE A 389 -0.14 -9.50 2.22
C PHE A 389 -0.17 -8.31 3.17
N THR A 390 -0.44 -8.54 4.45
CA THR A 390 -0.49 -7.47 5.45
C THR A 390 0.85 -6.71 5.53
N SER A 391 1.96 -7.44 5.61
CA SER A 391 3.30 -6.84 5.64
C SER A 391 3.66 -6.16 4.32
N ALA A 392 3.27 -6.78 3.20
CA ALA A 392 3.50 -6.22 1.86
C ALA A 392 2.79 -4.88 1.66
N VAL A 393 1.53 -4.75 2.07
CA VAL A 393 0.78 -3.49 2.01
C VAL A 393 1.49 -2.40 2.81
N GLY A 394 1.94 -2.69 4.04
CA GLY A 394 2.66 -1.72 4.85
C GLY A 394 3.97 -1.25 4.22
N LEU A 395 4.76 -2.17 3.65
CA LEU A 395 6.03 -1.85 3.01
C LEU A 395 5.86 -1.08 1.68
N VAL A 396 4.83 -1.40 0.91
CA VAL A 396 4.55 -0.72 -0.35
C VAL A 396 4.06 0.71 -0.11
N THR A 397 3.13 0.91 0.82
CA THR A 397 2.55 2.24 1.08
C THR A 397 3.55 3.25 1.63
N ILE A 398 4.56 2.84 2.39
CA ILE A 398 5.62 3.78 2.80
C ILE A 398 6.48 4.22 1.62
N ALA A 399 6.76 3.34 0.66
CA ALA A 399 7.48 3.71 -0.55
C ALA A 399 6.63 4.64 -1.45
N GLU A 400 5.33 4.39 -1.53
CA GLU A 400 4.37 5.24 -2.24
C GLU A 400 4.26 6.64 -1.61
N CYS A 401 4.32 6.75 -0.29
CA CYS A 401 4.26 8.03 0.43
C CYS A 401 5.26 9.05 -0.11
N CYS A 402 6.52 8.65 -0.31
CA CYS A 402 7.57 9.55 -0.82
C CYS A 402 7.23 10.07 -2.23
N THR A 403 6.73 9.19 -3.10
CA THR A 403 6.43 9.55 -4.49
C THR A 403 5.14 10.34 -4.64
N ILE A 404 4.14 10.07 -3.81
CA ILE A 404 2.91 10.86 -3.74
C ILE A 404 3.20 12.29 -3.27
N LEU A 405 4.09 12.42 -2.29
CA LEU A 405 4.50 13.74 -1.79
C LEU A 405 5.28 14.54 -2.85
N LEU A 406 6.12 13.89 -3.65
CA LEU A 406 6.99 14.53 -4.64
C LEU A 406 6.30 14.78 -5.99
N GLY A 407 5.31 13.95 -6.36
CA GLY A 407 4.69 13.97 -7.69
C GLY A 407 4.09 15.34 -8.08
N PRO A 408 3.13 15.89 -7.33
CA PRO A 408 2.52 17.17 -7.62
C PRO A 408 3.49 18.37 -7.58
N PRO A 409 4.41 18.51 -6.59
CA PRO A 409 5.39 19.59 -6.61
C PRO A 409 6.31 19.58 -7.83
N ILE A 410 6.79 18.42 -8.26
CA ILE A 410 7.57 18.31 -9.50
C ILE A 410 6.74 18.74 -10.71
N GLY A 411 5.44 18.41 -10.72
CA GLY A 411 4.51 18.91 -11.74
C GLY A 411 4.37 20.43 -11.73
N GLY A 412 4.25 21.03 -10.55
CA GLY A 412 4.19 22.47 -10.35
C GLY A 412 5.46 23.21 -10.84
N ILE A 413 6.64 22.70 -10.47
CA ILE A 413 7.93 23.27 -10.93
C ILE A 413 8.02 23.28 -12.47
N LEU A 414 7.54 22.24 -13.14
CA LEU A 414 7.52 22.21 -14.60
C LEU A 414 6.60 23.28 -15.19
N ILE A 415 5.44 23.51 -14.58
CA ILE A 415 4.49 24.53 -15.01
C ILE A 415 5.12 25.91 -14.81
N ASP A 416 5.74 26.18 -13.65
CA ASP A 416 6.38 27.45 -13.34
C ASP A 416 7.57 27.72 -14.25
N THR A 417 8.35 26.70 -14.62
CA THR A 417 9.56 26.84 -15.46
C THR A 417 9.21 27.06 -16.92
N PHE A 418 8.21 26.36 -17.45
CA PHE A 418 7.88 26.38 -18.87
C PHE A 418 6.65 27.24 -19.20
N GLY A 419 5.90 27.73 -18.21
CA GLY A 419 4.68 28.53 -18.38
C GLY A 419 3.50 27.80 -19.02
N ASP A 420 3.57 26.45 -19.17
CA ASP A 420 2.55 25.65 -19.86
C ASP A 420 2.37 24.29 -19.16
N TYR A 421 1.11 23.95 -18.92
CA TYR A 421 0.71 22.69 -18.28
C TYR A 421 1.02 21.45 -19.12
N LYS A 422 1.14 21.57 -20.45
CA LYS A 422 1.37 20.43 -21.36
C LYS A 422 2.62 19.63 -20.97
N TYR A 423 3.69 20.28 -20.54
CA TYR A 423 4.92 19.61 -20.14
C TYR A 423 4.74 18.73 -18.92
N MET A 424 3.89 19.14 -17.97
CA MET A 424 3.53 18.33 -16.82
C MET A 424 2.76 17.06 -17.24
N PHE A 425 1.76 17.19 -18.14
CA PHE A 425 1.02 16.02 -18.67
C PHE A 425 1.93 15.07 -19.44
N ILE A 426 2.81 15.59 -20.30
CA ILE A 426 3.79 14.79 -21.04
C ILE A 426 4.73 14.05 -20.08
N LYS A 427 5.28 14.72 -19.06
CA LYS A 427 6.14 14.09 -18.04
C LYS A 427 5.40 12.97 -17.32
N CYS A 428 4.19 13.24 -16.83
CA CYS A 428 3.39 12.24 -16.11
C CYS A 428 3.06 11.04 -17.01
N GLY A 429 2.64 11.29 -18.24
CA GLY A 429 2.35 10.26 -19.21
C GLY A 429 3.58 9.42 -19.57
N ALA A 430 4.72 10.04 -19.83
CA ALA A 430 5.97 9.36 -20.16
C ALA A 430 6.44 8.45 -19.00
N VAL A 431 6.43 8.95 -17.77
CA VAL A 431 6.81 8.16 -16.58
C VAL A 431 5.87 6.98 -16.37
N MET A 432 4.57 7.15 -16.57
CA MET A 432 3.58 6.06 -16.41
C MET A 432 3.68 5.03 -17.53
N VAL A 433 3.90 5.43 -18.79
CA VAL A 433 4.15 4.49 -19.90
C VAL A 433 5.43 3.70 -19.65
N LEU A 434 6.48 4.38 -19.16
CA LEU A 434 7.72 3.73 -18.76
C LEU A 434 7.49 2.71 -17.63
N ALA A 435 6.73 3.06 -16.60
CA ALA A 435 6.38 2.16 -15.49
C ALA A 435 5.58 0.95 -15.98
N GLY A 436 4.56 1.15 -16.82
CA GLY A 436 3.75 0.08 -17.39
C GLY A 436 4.57 -0.85 -18.28
N THR A 437 5.43 -0.31 -19.14
CA THR A 437 6.34 -1.07 -20.02
C THR A 437 7.37 -1.85 -19.20
N PHE A 438 7.97 -1.22 -18.20
CA PHE A 438 8.89 -1.87 -17.27
C PHE A 438 8.21 -3.07 -16.58
N LEU A 439 7.04 -2.87 -16.00
CA LEU A 439 6.29 -3.95 -15.36
C LEU A 439 5.95 -5.08 -16.34
N PHE A 440 5.53 -4.75 -17.56
CA PHE A 440 5.21 -5.74 -18.58
C PHE A 440 6.42 -6.61 -18.93
N ILE A 441 7.56 -5.98 -19.20
CA ILE A 441 8.80 -6.68 -19.56
C ILE A 441 9.30 -7.54 -18.39
N MET A 442 9.37 -6.96 -17.19
CA MET A 442 9.88 -7.65 -16.01
C MET A 442 8.99 -8.82 -15.58
N ASN A 443 7.66 -8.66 -15.68
CA ASN A 443 6.73 -9.76 -15.42
C ASN A 443 6.84 -10.87 -16.46
N TYR A 444 7.10 -10.54 -17.74
CA TYR A 444 7.35 -11.55 -18.77
C TYR A 444 8.57 -12.42 -18.42
N TYR A 445 9.68 -11.80 -18.01
CA TYR A 445 10.86 -12.54 -17.57
C TYR A 445 10.58 -13.35 -16.29
N ASN A 446 9.89 -12.76 -15.32
CA ASN A 446 9.55 -13.44 -14.08
C ASN A 446 8.67 -14.68 -14.29
N TYR A 447 7.64 -14.60 -15.14
CA TYR A 447 6.80 -15.75 -15.48
C TYR A 447 7.58 -16.85 -16.23
N ARG A 448 8.53 -16.47 -17.10
CA ARG A 448 9.40 -17.46 -17.76
C ARG A 448 10.29 -18.18 -16.77
N VAL A 449 10.87 -17.48 -15.82
CA VAL A 449 11.70 -18.07 -14.75
C VAL A 449 10.88 -19.02 -13.89
N LEU A 450 9.71 -18.58 -13.41
CA LEU A 450 8.81 -19.41 -12.61
C LEU A 450 8.35 -20.68 -13.34
N ALA A 451 7.99 -20.56 -14.62
CA ALA A 451 7.61 -21.72 -15.45
C ALA A 451 8.76 -22.71 -15.62
N LYS A 452 10.02 -22.22 -15.71
CA LYS A 452 11.21 -23.06 -15.79
C LYS A 452 11.48 -23.78 -14.47
N GLU A 453 11.40 -23.05 -13.34
CA GLU A 453 11.56 -23.61 -11.99
C GLU A 453 10.48 -24.67 -11.68
N GLU A 454 9.23 -24.41 -12.07
CA GLU A 454 8.15 -25.38 -11.92
C GLU A 454 8.35 -26.65 -12.75
N LYS A 455 8.82 -26.51 -14.00
CA LYS A 455 9.15 -27.64 -14.88
C LYS A 455 10.29 -28.48 -14.31
N GLU A 456 11.33 -27.84 -13.78
CA GLU A 456 12.44 -28.52 -13.12
C GLU A 456 12.00 -29.26 -11.84
N ARG A 457 11.10 -28.65 -11.05
CA ARG A 457 10.53 -29.27 -9.87
C ARG A 457 9.71 -30.51 -10.21
N ARG A 458 8.83 -30.43 -11.21
CA ARG A 458 8.05 -31.60 -11.70
C ARG A 458 8.94 -32.72 -12.19
N ARG A 459 10.01 -32.40 -12.94
CA ARG A 459 10.98 -33.38 -13.40
C ARG A 459 11.70 -34.08 -12.25
N LYS A 460 12.02 -33.36 -11.16
CA LYS A 460 12.62 -33.92 -9.95
C LYS A 460 11.64 -34.80 -9.16
N GLU A 461 10.35 -34.51 -9.20
CA GLU A 461 9.30 -35.31 -8.56
C GLU A 461 9.00 -36.59 -9.35
N GLU A 462 9.04 -36.56 -10.70
CA GLU A 462 8.76 -37.69 -11.59
C GLU A 462 9.92 -38.70 -11.67
N ASP A 463 11.18 -38.26 -11.62
CA ASP A 463 12.33 -39.16 -11.65
C ASP A 463 13.43 -38.77 -10.65
N PRO A 464 13.25 -39.14 -9.35
CA PRO A 464 14.21 -38.84 -8.30
C PRO A 464 15.58 -39.51 -8.49
N LYS A 465 15.67 -40.60 -9.28
CA LYS A 465 16.93 -41.33 -9.51
C LYS A 465 17.80 -40.64 -10.53
N SER A 466 17.24 -40.09 -11.62
CA SER A 466 18.00 -39.38 -12.66
C SER A 466 18.69 -38.13 -12.12
N VAL A 467 18.03 -37.42 -11.16
CA VAL A 467 18.57 -36.22 -10.50
C VAL A 467 19.74 -36.55 -9.56
N ARG A 468 19.73 -37.75 -8.94
CA ARG A 468 20.83 -38.20 -8.09
C ARG A 468 22.10 -38.47 -8.91
N THR A 469 21.96 -39.11 -10.08
CA THR A 469 23.06 -39.41 -11.00
C THR A 469 23.65 -38.14 -11.61
N GLU A 470 22.82 -37.13 -11.95
CA GLU A 470 23.27 -35.85 -12.54
C GLU A 470 24.02 -34.99 -11.49
N ASN A 471 23.60 -35.04 -10.21
CA ASN A 471 24.30 -34.37 -9.12
C ASN A 471 25.62 -35.07 -8.73
N GLU A 472 25.66 -36.38 -8.77
CA GLU A 472 26.88 -37.16 -8.54
C GLU A 472 27.90 -36.93 -9.67
N GLY A 473 27.46 -36.87 -10.93
CA GLY A 473 28.29 -36.51 -12.07
C GLY A 473 28.84 -35.08 -11.97
N ARG A 474 28.04 -34.12 -11.56
CA ARG A 474 28.44 -32.71 -11.40
C ARG A 474 29.41 -32.49 -10.24
N ASN A 475 29.27 -33.29 -9.15
CA ASN A 475 30.22 -33.25 -8.04
C ASN A 475 31.54 -33.93 -8.35
N ASN A 476 31.53 -34.99 -9.16
CA ASN A 476 32.76 -35.62 -9.64
C ASN A 476 33.51 -34.70 -10.61
N TRP A 477 32.81 -34.03 -11.53
CA TRP A 477 33.43 -33.04 -12.44
C TRP A 477 34.10 -31.88 -11.69
N LYS A 478 33.48 -31.39 -10.60
CA LYS A 478 34.07 -30.36 -9.72
C LYS A 478 35.27 -30.88 -8.92
N LYS A 479 35.33 -32.16 -8.59
CA LYS A 479 36.51 -32.77 -7.94
C LYS A 479 37.67 -32.95 -8.92
N ASP A 480 37.39 -33.40 -10.12
CA ASP A 480 38.41 -33.61 -11.15
C ASP A 480 39.01 -32.26 -11.61
N SER A 481 38.19 -31.21 -11.78
CA SER A 481 38.67 -29.88 -12.11
C SER A 481 39.37 -29.14 -10.94
N ALA A 482 39.29 -29.65 -9.73
CA ALA A 482 40.06 -29.13 -8.58
C ALA A 482 41.40 -29.86 -8.37
N GLN A 483 41.61 -31.05 -8.99
CA GLN A 483 42.85 -31.80 -8.93
C GLN A 483 43.84 -31.45 -10.06
N ASP A 484 43.38 -30.86 -11.19
CA ASP A 484 44.22 -30.42 -12.31
C ASP A 484 44.69 -28.95 -12.23
N GLY A 485 44.69 -28.35 -11.05
CA GLY A 485 45.33 -27.04 -10.84
C GLY A 485 46.86 -27.18 -10.89
N PRO A 486 47.60 -26.34 -11.66
CA PRO A 486 49.07 -26.45 -11.73
C PRO A 486 49.68 -26.23 -10.36
N GLU A 487 50.48 -27.23 -9.96
CA GLU A 487 51.33 -27.23 -8.74
C GLU A 487 52.30 -26.05 -8.83
N LEU A 488 52.05 -24.99 -8.06
CA LEU A 488 52.98 -23.88 -7.89
C LEU A 488 54.12 -24.35 -6.96
N GLU A 489 55.28 -24.67 -7.57
CA GLU A 489 56.52 -24.90 -6.82
C GLU A 489 56.84 -23.70 -5.89
N PRO A 490 57.28 -23.95 -4.67
CA PRO A 490 57.66 -22.87 -3.76
C PRO A 490 59.02 -22.28 -4.20
N LEU A 491 59.00 -21.00 -4.58
CA LEU A 491 60.20 -20.22 -4.81
C LEU A 491 61.06 -20.17 -3.55
N ARG A 492 62.21 -20.84 -3.65
CA ARG A 492 63.32 -20.87 -2.67
C ARG A 492 63.88 -19.46 -2.52
N GLU A 493 63.83 -18.92 -1.31
CA GLU A 493 64.59 -17.75 -0.89
C GLU A 493 66.09 -17.94 -1.16
N LYS A 494 66.67 -17.02 -1.93
CA LYS A 494 68.11 -16.78 -1.93
C LYS A 494 68.37 -15.40 -1.36
N GLU A 495 68.90 -15.42 -0.15
CA GLU A 495 69.63 -14.31 0.45
C GLU A 495 70.83 -13.88 -0.40
N GLY A 496 71.09 -12.58 -0.37
CA GLY A 496 72.46 -12.07 -0.41
C GLY A 496 72.76 -11.14 -1.57
N VAL A 497 73.07 -9.99 -1.19
CA VAL A 497 74.18 -9.08 -1.50
C VAL A 497 73.71 -7.63 -1.76
N LYS A 498 74.03 -6.83 -0.76
CA LYS A 498 74.21 -5.37 -0.84
C LYS A 498 75.23 -5.02 -1.91
N LYS A 499 74.97 -3.96 -2.70
CA LYS A 499 76.00 -2.96 -3.01
C LYS A 499 75.35 -1.60 -3.40
N GLU A 500 75.84 -0.63 -2.73
CA GLU A 500 75.77 0.81 -2.99
C GLU A 500 76.15 1.18 -4.47
N MET A 501 75.59 2.20 -5.01
CA MET A 501 76.26 3.49 -5.26
C MET A 501 75.41 4.45 -6.10
N ASN A 502 75.23 5.60 -5.53
CA ASN A 502 75.33 6.99 -6.02
C ASN A 502 75.15 7.29 -7.54
N GLY A 503 74.39 8.33 -7.77
CA GLY A 503 74.81 9.48 -8.56
C GLY A 503 74.10 9.68 -9.92
N THR A 504 73.34 10.56 -9.93
CA THR A 504 73.09 11.88 -10.57
C THR A 504 71.60 12.16 -10.78
#